data_5de922a941772d761069a43beca44f86
#
_entry.id   5de922a941772d761069a43beca44f86
#
_cell.length_a   1.000
_cell.length_b   1.000
_cell.length_c   1.000
_cell.angle_alpha   90.00
_cell.angle_beta   90.00
_cell.angle_gamma   90.00
#
_symmetry.space_group_name_H-M   'P 1'
#
loop_
_entity.id
_entity.type
_entity.pdbx_description
1 polymer ?
#
loop_
_entity_poly.entity_id
_entity_poly.type
_entity_poly.pdbx_seq_one_letter_code
_entity_poly.pdbx_strand_id
1 'polypeptide(L)'
;MTGSGYALRLRFRTALTGQCMRCLKAASPEVEVEAREVDRQGEGEELESPYMDGEKLELARWARDAFVLAAPAKVLCKEDCAGLCPTCAADLNDLDPALPEHHHEQERDPRWAKLNELKLE
;
A
#
# COMPACT_ATOMS: atom_id res chain seq x y z
N MET A 1 22.00 22.65 5.81
CA MET A 1 23.43 22.40 5.53
C MET A 1 24.09 21.88 6.81
N THR A 2 24.66 20.72 6.75
CA THR A 2 25.35 20.09 7.90
C THR A 2 26.81 19.84 7.52
N GLY A 3 27.72 20.72 7.98
CA GLY A 3 29.13 20.62 7.65
C GLY A 3 29.40 20.73 6.15
N SER A 4 29.91 19.67 5.53
CA SER A 4 30.24 19.60 4.10
C SER A 4 29.14 18.98 3.23
N GLY A 5 27.90 18.89 3.69
CA GLY A 5 26.83 18.19 2.97
C GLY A 5 25.45 18.78 3.16
N TYR A 6 24.44 18.07 2.64
CA TYR A 6 23.04 18.44 2.68
C TYR A 6 22.22 17.40 3.45
N ALA A 7 21.26 17.86 4.24
CA ALA A 7 20.17 17.05 4.78
C ALA A 7 18.86 17.52 4.13
N LEU A 8 18.22 16.64 3.40
CA LEU A 8 17.06 16.95 2.57
C LEU A 8 15.83 16.25 3.13
N ARG A 9 14.69 16.93 3.08
CA ARG A 9 13.40 16.37 3.45
C ARG A 9 12.38 16.66 2.36
N LEU A 10 11.75 15.60 1.87
CA LEU A 10 10.69 15.66 0.86
C LEU A 10 9.36 15.29 1.52
N ARG A 11 8.35 16.13 1.31
CA ARG A 11 6.97 15.84 1.78
C ARG A 11 5.98 16.27 0.72
N PHE A 12 5.05 15.38 0.38
CA PHE A 12 3.92 15.69 -0.47
C PHE A 12 2.77 14.72 -0.25
N ARG A 13 1.61 15.08 -0.76
CA ARG A 13 0.41 14.23 -0.80
C ARG A 13 -0.04 14.07 -2.23
N THR A 14 -0.52 12.89 -2.55
CA THR A 14 -1.09 12.59 -3.86
C THR A 14 -2.17 11.52 -3.71
N ALA A 15 -2.96 11.32 -4.75
CA ALA A 15 -3.95 10.27 -4.79
C ALA A 15 -3.52 9.18 -5.77
N LEU A 16 -3.63 7.93 -5.34
CA LEU A 16 -3.42 6.76 -6.19
C LEU A 16 -4.76 6.32 -6.76
N THR A 17 -5.00 6.56 -8.04
CA THR A 17 -6.26 6.23 -8.70
C THR A 17 -6.22 4.84 -9.30
N GLY A 18 -7.23 4.05 -9.01
CA GLY A 18 -7.33 2.70 -9.55
C GLY A 18 -8.64 2.03 -9.15
N GLN A 19 -8.68 0.73 -9.33
CA GLN A 19 -9.79 -0.12 -8.96
C GLN A 19 -9.54 -0.73 -7.59
N CYS A 20 -10.54 -0.68 -6.70
CA CYS A 20 -10.46 -1.33 -5.39
C CYS A 20 -10.21 -2.84 -5.57
N MET A 21 -9.19 -3.35 -4.92
CA MET A 21 -8.82 -4.77 -5.03
C MET A 21 -9.82 -5.72 -4.36
N ARG A 22 -10.75 -5.20 -3.56
CA ARG A 22 -11.78 -5.99 -2.88
C ARG A 22 -13.14 -5.91 -3.55
N CYS A 23 -13.67 -4.71 -3.80
CA CYS A 23 -15.01 -4.55 -4.37
C CYS A 23 -15.02 -4.18 -5.85
N LEU A 24 -13.87 -3.96 -6.47
CA LEU A 24 -13.68 -3.62 -7.89
C LEU A 24 -14.27 -2.28 -8.34
N LYS A 25 -14.80 -1.48 -7.42
CA LYS A 25 -15.23 -0.10 -7.72
C LYS A 25 -14.04 0.84 -7.80
N ALA A 26 -14.24 2.00 -8.41
CA ALA A 26 -13.22 3.04 -8.45
C ALA A 26 -12.76 3.42 -7.03
N ALA A 27 -11.46 3.54 -6.85
CA ALA A 27 -10.83 3.93 -5.60
C ALA A 27 -9.75 4.96 -5.85
N SER A 28 -9.62 5.90 -4.93
CA SER A 28 -8.61 6.96 -5.00
C SER A 28 -8.04 7.24 -3.60
N PRO A 29 -7.34 6.28 -3.00
CA PRO A 29 -6.73 6.49 -1.70
C PRO A 29 -5.68 7.59 -1.75
N GLU A 30 -5.66 8.43 -0.73
CA GLU A 30 -4.63 9.45 -0.54
C GLU A 30 -3.34 8.79 -0.04
N VAL A 31 -2.22 9.17 -0.63
CA VAL A 31 -0.90 8.73 -0.24
C VAL A 31 -0.12 9.93 0.28
N GLU A 32 0.33 9.86 1.52
CA GLU A 32 1.23 10.82 2.13
C GLU A 32 2.66 10.30 2.02
N VAL A 33 3.52 11.12 1.40
CA VAL A 33 4.92 10.77 1.17
C VAL A 33 5.81 11.65 2.01
N GLU A 34 6.69 11.03 2.77
CA GLU A 34 7.78 11.69 3.46
C GLU A 34 9.07 10.88 3.24
N ALA A 35 10.09 11.54 2.74
CA ALA A 35 11.41 10.96 2.53
C ALA A 35 12.50 11.89 3.03
N ARG A 36 13.61 11.32 3.46
CA ARG A 36 14.79 12.03 3.93
C ARG A 36 16.02 11.47 3.25
N GLU A 37 16.90 12.38 2.86
CA GLU A 37 18.18 12.06 2.24
C GLU A 37 19.30 12.87 2.91
N VAL A 38 20.46 12.27 3.00
CA VAL A 38 21.69 12.93 3.44
C VAL A 38 22.71 12.77 2.33
N ASP A 39 23.33 13.86 1.93
CA ASP A 39 24.40 13.88 0.95
C ASP A 39 25.65 14.49 1.56
N ARG A 40 26.72 13.72 1.63
CA ARG A 40 28.06 14.14 2.05
C ARG A 40 29.07 13.67 1.05
N GLN A 41 29.62 14.59 0.31
CA GLN A 41 30.66 14.28 -0.66
C GLN A 41 32.00 13.99 0.05
N GLY A 42 32.64 12.90 -0.36
CA GLY A 42 34.00 12.55 0.06
C GLY A 42 34.14 11.75 1.34
N GLU A 43 33.06 11.37 2.02
CA GLU A 43 33.11 10.55 3.26
C GLU A 43 32.71 9.08 3.03
N GLY A 44 32.59 8.64 1.77
CA GLY A 44 32.23 7.28 1.38
C GLY A 44 30.90 7.18 0.65
N GLU A 45 30.75 6.16 -0.16
CA GLU A 45 29.55 5.93 -1.01
C GLU A 45 28.25 5.81 -0.20
N GLU A 46 28.34 5.40 1.06
CA GLU A 46 27.16 5.24 1.95
C GLU A 46 26.49 6.56 2.33
N LEU A 47 27.23 7.68 2.21
CA LEU A 47 26.74 9.02 2.58
C LEU A 47 26.46 9.89 1.35
N GLU A 48 26.64 9.37 0.14
CA GLU A 48 26.31 10.06 -1.10
C GLU A 48 24.87 9.70 -1.51
N SER A 49 24.03 10.73 -1.70
CA SER A 49 22.68 10.49 -2.17
C SER A 49 22.66 10.16 -3.66
N PRO A 50 21.93 9.11 -4.10
CA PRO A 50 21.79 8.77 -5.51
C PRO A 50 20.98 9.82 -6.30
N TYR A 51 20.39 10.79 -5.64
CA TYR A 51 19.59 11.87 -6.22
C TYR A 51 20.33 13.19 -6.33
N MET A 52 21.56 13.25 -5.84
CA MET A 52 22.40 14.44 -5.93
C MET A 52 23.49 14.24 -6.98
N ASP A 53 23.64 15.25 -7.83
CA ASP A 53 24.77 15.37 -8.77
C ASP A 53 25.48 16.70 -8.46
N GLY A 54 26.51 16.65 -7.62
CA GLY A 54 27.12 17.84 -7.07
C GLY A 54 26.15 18.65 -6.21
N GLU A 55 25.85 19.86 -6.63
CA GLU A 55 24.87 20.74 -5.97
C GLU A 55 23.46 20.65 -6.58
N LYS A 56 23.25 19.76 -7.55
CA LYS A 56 21.99 19.61 -8.29
C LYS A 56 21.21 18.41 -7.78
N LEU A 57 19.96 18.67 -7.38
CA LEU A 57 19.03 17.63 -6.93
C LEU A 57 18.15 17.15 -8.08
N GLU A 58 18.11 15.85 -8.32
CA GLU A 58 17.16 15.17 -9.22
C GLU A 58 15.81 14.92 -8.52
N LEU A 59 15.07 15.99 -8.29
CA LEU A 59 13.84 15.95 -7.49
C LEU A 59 12.78 15.00 -8.05
N ALA A 60 12.59 14.98 -9.35
CA ALA A 60 11.57 14.12 -9.99
C ALA A 60 11.84 12.63 -9.76
N ARG A 61 13.09 12.21 -9.85
CA ARG A 61 13.50 10.84 -9.58
C ARG A 61 13.30 10.47 -8.12
N TRP A 62 13.74 11.33 -7.21
CA TRP A 62 13.56 11.12 -5.77
C TRP A 62 12.08 11.07 -5.37
N ALA A 63 11.26 11.99 -5.86
CA ALA A 63 9.82 11.99 -5.59
C ALA A 63 9.12 10.74 -6.11
N ARG A 64 9.48 10.25 -7.29
CA ARG A 64 8.97 9.00 -7.85
C ARG A 64 9.31 7.80 -6.97
N ASP A 65 10.57 7.66 -6.60
CA ASP A 65 11.03 6.51 -5.80
C ASP A 65 10.44 6.56 -4.39
N ALA A 66 10.35 7.74 -3.78
CA ALA A 66 9.69 7.94 -2.49
C ALA A 66 8.19 7.60 -2.54
N PHE A 67 7.51 7.96 -3.61
CA PHE A 67 6.11 7.60 -3.83
C PHE A 67 5.92 6.07 -3.94
N VAL A 68 6.75 5.40 -4.72
CA VAL A 68 6.68 3.94 -4.89
C VAL A 68 6.86 3.21 -3.55
N LEU A 69 7.77 3.68 -2.71
CA LEU A 69 7.99 3.11 -1.37
C LEU A 69 6.84 3.39 -0.39
N ALA A 70 6.17 4.53 -0.53
CA ALA A 70 5.07 4.94 0.33
C ALA A 70 3.71 4.39 -0.15
N ALA A 71 3.60 3.98 -1.41
CA ALA A 71 2.37 3.48 -1.98
C ALA A 71 1.86 2.23 -1.24
N PRO A 72 0.56 2.15 -0.95
CA PRO A 72 -0.01 0.99 -0.29
C PRO A 72 0.10 -0.25 -1.18
N ALA A 73 0.29 -1.42 -0.57
CA ALA A 73 0.34 -2.69 -1.29
C ALA A 73 -1.00 -3.05 -1.95
N LYS A 74 -2.09 -2.45 -1.47
CA LYS A 74 -3.46 -2.68 -1.97
C LYS A 74 -4.17 -1.35 -2.18
N VAL A 75 -4.78 -1.19 -3.34
CA VAL A 75 -5.70 -0.09 -3.62
C VAL A 75 -7.08 -0.47 -3.11
N LEU A 76 -7.57 0.23 -2.11
CA LEU A 76 -8.88 0.01 -1.49
C LEU A 76 -9.71 1.29 -1.53
N CYS A 77 -11.02 1.18 -1.74
CA CYS A 77 -11.93 2.32 -1.68
C CYS A 77 -12.06 2.88 -0.23
N LYS A 78 -11.91 2.00 0.75
CA LYS A 78 -11.85 2.30 2.20
C LYS A 78 -11.10 1.18 2.91
N GLU A 79 -10.54 1.44 4.07
CA GLU A 79 -9.74 0.46 4.82
C GLU A 79 -10.53 -0.79 5.22
N ASP A 80 -11.79 -0.62 5.57
CA ASP A 80 -12.72 -1.66 6.00
C ASP A 80 -13.61 -2.21 4.87
N CYS A 81 -13.19 -2.06 3.61
CA CYS A 81 -13.92 -2.60 2.47
C CYS A 81 -14.16 -4.11 2.64
N ALA A 82 -15.43 -4.49 2.70
CA ALA A 82 -15.83 -5.89 2.88
C ALA A 82 -15.63 -6.74 1.61
N GLY A 83 -15.50 -6.10 0.45
CA GLY A 83 -15.26 -6.76 -0.82
C GLY A 83 -16.50 -7.36 -1.46
N LEU A 84 -16.28 -8.29 -2.36
CA LEU A 84 -17.33 -9.04 -3.05
C LEU A 84 -17.51 -10.43 -2.46
N CYS A 85 -18.73 -10.92 -2.47
CA CYS A 85 -19.01 -12.29 -2.10
C CYS A 85 -18.30 -13.25 -3.08
N PRO A 86 -17.51 -14.22 -2.59
CA PRO A 86 -16.81 -15.16 -3.47
C PRO A 86 -17.74 -16.11 -4.23
N THR A 87 -18.98 -16.23 -3.82
CA THR A 87 -19.96 -17.14 -4.42
C THR A 87 -20.84 -16.46 -5.44
N CYS A 88 -21.41 -15.29 -5.13
CA CYS A 88 -22.36 -14.60 -6.01
C CYS A 88 -21.89 -13.23 -6.51
N ALA A 89 -20.69 -12.78 -6.11
CA ALA A 89 -20.11 -11.49 -6.45
C ALA A 89 -20.94 -10.27 -6.00
N ALA A 90 -21.85 -10.42 -5.04
CA ALA A 90 -22.54 -9.30 -4.43
C ALA A 90 -21.58 -8.42 -3.64
N ASP A 91 -21.78 -7.09 -3.68
CA ASP A 91 -20.98 -6.17 -2.91
C ASP A 91 -21.37 -6.26 -1.42
N LEU A 92 -20.46 -6.77 -0.61
CA LEU A 92 -20.68 -6.97 0.82
C LEU A 92 -20.73 -5.66 1.61
N ASN A 93 -20.31 -4.54 1.03
CA ASN A 93 -20.43 -3.21 1.65
C ASN A 93 -21.87 -2.68 1.63
N ASP A 94 -22.68 -3.14 0.67
CA ASP A 94 -24.08 -2.71 0.49
C ASP A 94 -25.06 -3.56 1.30
N LEU A 95 -24.57 -4.59 2.00
CA LEU A 95 -25.42 -5.42 2.85
C LEU A 95 -25.76 -4.70 4.15
N ASP A 96 -27.06 -4.66 4.46
CA ASP A 96 -27.53 -4.12 5.74
C ASP A 96 -27.18 -5.10 6.86
N PRO A 97 -26.43 -4.66 7.90
CA PRO A 97 -26.11 -5.51 9.04
C PRO A 97 -27.35 -5.94 9.86
N ALA A 98 -28.49 -5.29 9.65
CA ALA A 98 -29.76 -5.66 10.28
C ALA A 98 -30.54 -6.75 9.53
N LEU A 99 -30.14 -7.09 8.29
CA LEU A 99 -30.74 -8.17 7.51
C LEU A 99 -30.10 -9.52 7.87
N PRO A 100 -30.86 -10.63 7.71
CA PRO A 100 -30.32 -11.96 7.91
C PRO A 100 -29.11 -12.19 7.02
N GLU A 101 -28.15 -12.84 7.61
CA GLU A 101 -26.83 -13.08 7.08
C GLU A 101 -26.86 -13.56 5.63
N HIS A 102 -25.98 -12.97 4.83
CA HIS A 102 -25.72 -13.40 3.46
C HIS A 102 -24.91 -14.70 3.48
N HIS A 103 -25.59 -15.81 3.60
CA HIS A 103 -24.99 -17.14 3.66
C HIS A 103 -25.12 -17.90 2.36
N HIS A 104 -24.00 -18.50 1.98
CA HIS A 104 -23.96 -19.57 1.01
C HIS A 104 -23.46 -20.83 1.69
N GLU A 105 -24.06 -21.96 1.38
CA GLU A 105 -23.47 -23.25 1.77
C GLU A 105 -22.09 -23.39 1.12
N GLN A 106 -21.06 -23.37 1.93
CA GLN A 106 -19.71 -23.68 1.48
C GLN A 106 -19.60 -25.20 1.37
N GLU A 107 -19.58 -25.72 0.17
CA GLU A 107 -19.13 -27.09 -0.06
C GLU A 107 -17.68 -27.18 0.41
N ARG A 108 -17.48 -27.91 1.50
CA ARG A 108 -16.13 -28.16 2.01
C ARG A 108 -15.39 -29.04 1.00
N ASP A 109 -14.28 -28.53 0.47
CA ASP A 109 -13.40 -29.30 -0.40
C ASP A 109 -12.92 -30.56 0.34
N PRO A 110 -13.25 -31.76 -0.17
CA PRO A 110 -12.89 -33.01 0.51
C PRO A 110 -11.38 -33.20 0.68
N ARG A 111 -10.56 -32.50 -0.12
CA ARG A 111 -9.09 -32.53 0.02
C ARG A 111 -8.60 -31.96 1.35
N TRP A 112 -9.37 -31.07 1.95
CA TRP A 112 -9.04 -30.41 3.21
C TRP A 112 -9.72 -31.03 4.42
N ALA A 113 -10.50 -32.09 4.23
CA ALA A 113 -11.24 -32.76 5.31
C ALA A 113 -10.32 -33.20 6.47
N LYS A 114 -9.12 -33.67 6.15
CA LYS A 114 -8.13 -34.08 7.14
C LYS A 114 -7.61 -32.95 8.03
N LEU A 115 -7.68 -31.69 7.59
CA LEU A 115 -7.28 -30.56 8.42
C LEU A 115 -8.23 -30.30 9.60
N ASN A 116 -9.49 -30.72 9.48
CA ASN A 116 -10.47 -30.58 10.55
C ASN A 116 -10.21 -31.58 11.72
N GLU A 117 -9.40 -32.60 11.47
CA GLU A 117 -9.01 -33.59 12.47
C GLU A 117 -7.80 -33.13 13.30
N LEU A 118 -7.10 -32.10 12.84
CA LEU A 118 -5.95 -31.54 13.55
C LEU A 118 -6.43 -30.75 14.77
N LYS A 119 -6.13 -31.27 15.93
CA LYS A 119 -6.25 -30.50 17.18
C LYS A 119 -4.98 -29.68 17.36
N LEU A 120 -5.11 -28.37 17.24
CA LEU A 120 -4.04 -27.43 17.59
C LEU A 120 -4.11 -27.26 19.12
N GLU A 121 -3.13 -27.84 19.79
CA GLU A 121 -2.88 -27.58 21.22
C GLU A 121 -2.11 -26.26 21.41
#